data_7f3d41b6bb5c18abceac47c0b554b30c
#
_entry.id   7f3d41b6bb5c18abceac47c0b554b30c
#
_cell.length_a   1.000
_cell.length_b   1.000
_cell.length_c   1.000
_cell.angle_alpha   90.00
_cell.angle_beta   90.00
_cell.angle_gamma   90.00
#
_symmetry.space_group_name_H-M   'P 1'
#
loop_
_entity.id
_entity.type
_entity.pdbx_description
1 polymer ?
#
loop_
_entity_poly.entity_id
_entity_poly.type
_entity_poly.pdbx_seq_one_letter_code
_entity_poly.pdbx_strand_id
1 'polypeptide(L)'
;SGPSGEHSGTVGGLLARGLAGGLRQRYLGVRDQLIGLSLLRADGTAAKAGGKVVKNVAGYDLMRLFCGSWGSLGLITELTLRTYPLPRYRRGLLVQGALTGLEQLRRRCLQSPLMPQRLDWWNPALSGSGQPALLLALASVSSAAIADQLGQHRQAAAALGLETEALDPDRLLELESHGRQGSSDWLLQLGVKPAKAAELLADPALDGVACSLAAGVGLGMAWAETSSLPRYRVEHLRQRCRALGGQLSVLLQPASASGLPCWEESPATDVIEALKREFDPLQQLARGRLPGVLQAAVIT
;
A
#
# COMPACT_ATOMS: atom_id res chain seq x y z
N SER A 1 -0.72 13.81 -4.56
CA SER A 1 -0.75 15.26 -4.41
C SER A 1 -0.87 15.57 -2.93
N GLY A 2 0.13 16.25 -2.34
CA GLY A 2 0.01 16.82 -1.02
C GLY A 2 -0.96 18.01 -1.04
N PRO A 3 -1.39 18.51 0.14
CA PRO A 3 -2.36 19.60 0.25
C PRO A 3 -1.87 20.96 -0.25
N SER A 4 -0.61 21.12 -0.53
CA SER A 4 -0.01 22.22 -1.29
C SER A 4 0.62 21.63 -2.53
N GLY A 5 0.25 22.06 -3.72
CA GLY A 5 0.69 21.53 -5.03
C GLY A 5 2.22 21.51 -5.28
N GLU A 6 3.03 21.68 -4.24
CA GLU A 6 4.49 21.75 -4.31
C GLU A 6 5.23 20.41 -4.16
N HIS A 7 4.55 19.31 -3.77
CA HIS A 7 5.19 18.00 -3.59
C HIS A 7 4.43 16.85 -4.26
N SER A 8 4.03 17.04 -5.51
CA SER A 8 3.50 15.93 -6.31
C SER A 8 4.64 14.96 -6.63
N GLY A 9 4.56 13.73 -6.11
CA GLY A 9 5.49 12.66 -6.47
C GLY A 9 5.44 12.34 -7.96
N THR A 10 6.55 11.85 -8.51
CA THR A 10 6.62 11.40 -9.90
C THR A 10 6.06 9.99 -10.06
N VAL A 11 5.63 9.63 -11.29
CA VAL A 11 5.21 8.25 -11.61
C VAL A 11 6.37 7.27 -11.41
N GLY A 12 7.61 7.68 -11.73
CA GLY A 12 8.82 6.91 -11.47
C GLY A 12 9.04 6.66 -9.97
N GLY A 13 8.83 7.67 -9.13
CA GLY A 13 8.90 7.54 -7.68
C GLY A 13 7.80 6.63 -7.11
N LEU A 14 6.58 6.67 -7.67
CA LEU A 14 5.50 5.75 -7.31
C LEU A 14 5.88 4.29 -7.59
N LEU A 15 6.41 4.02 -8.79
CA LEU A 15 6.90 2.70 -9.15
C LEU A 15 8.07 2.26 -8.25
N ALA A 16 9.06 3.13 -8.08
CA ALA A 16 10.24 2.82 -7.27
C ALA A 16 9.88 2.46 -5.82
N ARG A 17 8.85 3.09 -5.25
CA ARG A 17 8.33 2.72 -3.92
C ARG A 17 7.56 1.40 -3.91
N GLY A 18 6.88 1.05 -5.00
CA GLY A 18 6.09 -0.18 -5.11
C GLY A 18 4.96 -0.30 -4.08
N LEU A 19 4.49 0.84 -3.54
CA LEU A 19 3.45 0.85 -2.52
C LEU A 19 2.13 0.34 -3.09
N ALA A 20 1.42 -0.45 -2.30
CA ALA A 20 0.13 -1.02 -2.66
C ALA A 20 -0.97 -0.46 -1.76
N GLY A 21 -2.14 -0.25 -2.34
CA GLY A 21 -3.37 0.13 -1.64
C GLY A 21 -4.53 -0.77 -2.03
N GLY A 22 -5.73 -0.46 -1.57
CA GLY A 22 -6.93 -1.27 -1.77
C GLY A 22 -7.31 -1.54 -3.22
N LEU A 23 -6.93 -0.67 -4.16
CA LEU A 23 -7.14 -0.88 -5.59
C LEU A 23 -6.35 -2.06 -6.16
N ARG A 24 -5.32 -2.55 -5.45
CA ARG A 24 -4.54 -3.73 -5.86
C ARG A 24 -5.41 -4.96 -6.04
N GLN A 25 -6.50 -5.06 -5.31
CA GLN A 25 -7.43 -6.19 -5.40
C GLN A 25 -7.99 -6.35 -6.81
N ARG A 26 -8.38 -5.26 -7.46
CA ARG A 26 -8.99 -5.27 -8.80
C ARG A 26 -7.97 -5.13 -9.91
N TYR A 27 -6.98 -4.27 -9.70
CA TYR A 27 -6.06 -3.84 -10.76
C TYR A 27 -4.65 -4.41 -10.59
N LEU A 28 -4.43 -5.23 -9.56
CA LEU A 28 -3.11 -5.71 -9.17
C LEU A 28 -2.19 -4.56 -8.71
N GLY A 29 -0.91 -4.81 -8.53
CA GLY A 29 0.06 -3.80 -8.14
C GLY A 29 0.61 -3.03 -9.35
N VAL A 30 1.25 -1.90 -9.09
CA VAL A 30 1.95 -1.12 -10.13
C VAL A 30 3.01 -1.97 -10.85
N ARG A 31 3.63 -2.93 -10.15
CA ARG A 31 4.55 -3.92 -10.72
C ARG A 31 3.92 -4.74 -11.84
N ASP A 32 2.66 -5.12 -11.68
CA ASP A 32 1.94 -5.98 -12.63
C ASP A 32 1.43 -5.19 -13.85
N GLN A 33 1.37 -3.86 -13.71
CA GLN A 33 1.00 -2.96 -14.80
C GLN A 33 2.22 -2.48 -15.60
N LEU A 34 3.43 -2.65 -15.06
CA LEU A 34 4.67 -2.27 -15.73
C LEU A 34 4.99 -3.27 -16.84
N ILE A 35 5.08 -2.78 -18.08
CA ILE A 35 5.41 -3.57 -19.27
C ILE A 35 6.71 -3.12 -19.94
N GLY A 36 7.20 -1.92 -19.65
CA GLY A 36 8.47 -1.42 -20.15
C GLY A 36 9.05 -0.31 -19.29
N LEU A 37 10.36 -0.20 -19.32
CA LEU A 37 11.14 0.73 -18.52
C LEU A 37 12.38 1.17 -19.27
N SER A 38 12.70 2.48 -19.26
CA SER A 38 14.02 3.02 -19.57
C SER A 38 14.64 3.58 -18.29
N LEU A 39 15.93 3.38 -18.13
CA LEU A 39 16.65 3.82 -16.94
C LEU A 39 18.06 4.31 -17.30
N LEU A 40 18.61 5.12 -16.41
CA LEU A 40 20.03 5.48 -16.38
C LEU A 40 20.67 4.74 -15.21
N ARG A 41 21.68 3.95 -15.49
CA ARG A 41 22.49 3.23 -14.48
C ARG A 41 23.44 4.19 -13.75
N ALA A 42 24.01 3.74 -12.65
CA ALA A 42 24.97 4.53 -11.87
C ALA A 42 26.26 4.90 -12.65
N ASP A 43 26.63 4.10 -13.64
CA ASP A 43 27.76 4.33 -14.56
C ASP A 43 27.42 5.30 -15.72
N GLY A 44 26.24 5.87 -15.76
CA GLY A 44 25.79 6.74 -16.83
C GLY A 44 25.26 6.02 -18.08
N THR A 45 25.24 4.69 -18.09
CA THR A 45 24.74 3.92 -19.23
C THR A 45 23.21 3.92 -19.25
N ALA A 46 22.62 4.27 -20.39
CA ALA A 46 21.19 4.13 -20.61
C ALA A 46 20.84 2.66 -20.96
N ALA A 47 19.82 2.16 -20.28
CA ALA A 47 19.34 0.79 -20.48
C ALA A 47 17.82 0.76 -20.62
N LYS A 48 17.31 -0.27 -21.29
CA LYS A 48 15.88 -0.52 -21.47
C LYS A 48 15.55 -1.97 -21.12
N ALA A 49 14.38 -2.18 -20.52
CA ALA A 49 13.84 -3.50 -20.25
C ALA A 49 12.34 -3.54 -20.57
N GLY A 50 11.85 -4.65 -21.11
CA GLY A 50 10.48 -4.78 -21.59
C GLY A 50 10.22 -3.98 -22.87
N GLY A 51 8.96 -3.60 -23.10
CA GLY A 51 8.57 -2.91 -24.33
C GLY A 51 7.15 -2.33 -24.26
N LYS A 52 6.58 -2.00 -25.42
CA LYS A 52 5.21 -1.45 -25.53
C LYS A 52 4.15 -2.52 -25.82
N VAL A 53 4.51 -3.81 -25.71
CA VAL A 53 3.62 -4.94 -25.97
C VAL A 53 3.26 -5.65 -24.67
N VAL A 54 2.00 -6.00 -24.49
CA VAL A 54 1.49 -6.64 -23.27
C VAL A 54 2.07 -8.05 -23.08
N LYS A 55 2.32 -8.78 -24.17
CA LYS A 55 2.93 -10.10 -24.16
C LYS A 55 4.33 -10.01 -24.76
N ASN A 56 5.33 -9.84 -23.90
CA ASN A 56 6.74 -9.96 -24.30
C ASN A 56 7.19 -11.40 -24.04
N VAL A 57 7.63 -12.10 -25.09
CA VAL A 57 8.12 -13.49 -25.03
C VAL A 57 9.63 -13.56 -25.13
N ALA A 58 10.31 -12.43 -25.31
CA ALA A 58 11.75 -12.34 -25.45
C ALA A 58 12.36 -11.65 -24.21
N GLY A 59 13.34 -12.32 -23.58
CA GLY A 59 14.07 -11.77 -22.45
C GLY A 59 13.39 -11.95 -21.10
N TYR A 60 14.07 -11.49 -20.05
CA TYR A 60 13.60 -11.53 -18.68
C TYR A 60 12.80 -10.27 -18.33
N ASP A 61 11.84 -10.39 -17.41
CA ASP A 61 11.04 -9.27 -16.88
C ASP A 61 11.86 -8.36 -15.92
N LEU A 62 13.05 -7.95 -16.36
CA LEU A 62 13.99 -7.17 -15.53
C LEU A 62 13.39 -5.84 -15.05
N MET A 63 12.45 -5.23 -15.82
CA MET A 63 11.78 -4.01 -15.39
C MET A 63 11.08 -4.15 -14.04
N ARG A 64 10.65 -5.36 -13.66
CA ARG A 64 9.96 -5.61 -12.39
C ARG A 64 10.87 -5.49 -11.17
N LEU A 65 12.19 -5.58 -11.33
CA LEU A 65 13.16 -5.37 -10.26
C LEU A 65 13.15 -3.92 -9.75
N PHE A 66 12.79 -2.98 -10.61
CA PHE A 66 12.76 -1.56 -10.27
C PHE A 66 11.52 -1.16 -9.47
N CYS A 67 10.47 -1.99 -9.47
CA CYS A 67 9.30 -1.78 -8.63
C CYS A 67 9.62 -2.19 -7.18
N GLY A 68 9.60 -1.22 -6.27
CA GLY A 68 10.01 -1.43 -4.89
C GLY A 68 11.51 -1.34 -4.64
N SER A 69 12.30 -0.92 -5.65
CA SER A 69 13.77 -0.72 -5.51
C SER A 69 14.16 0.53 -4.73
N TRP A 70 13.22 1.43 -4.45
CA TRP A 70 13.45 2.72 -3.77
C TRP A 70 14.52 3.60 -4.44
N GLY A 71 14.74 3.41 -5.75
CA GLY A 71 15.75 4.14 -6.51
C GLY A 71 17.18 3.62 -6.31
N SER A 72 17.36 2.47 -5.68
CA SER A 72 18.69 1.91 -5.38
C SER A 72 19.40 1.30 -6.59
N LEU A 73 18.67 0.97 -7.67
CA LEU A 73 19.19 0.27 -8.85
C LEU A 73 19.42 1.15 -10.07
N GLY A 74 18.89 2.37 -10.09
CA GLY A 74 19.01 3.27 -11.23
C GLY A 74 17.98 4.40 -11.20
N LEU A 75 18.16 5.38 -12.06
CA LEU A 75 17.24 6.50 -12.26
C LEU A 75 16.25 6.12 -13.38
N ILE A 76 14.98 6.01 -13.04
CA ILE A 76 13.90 5.73 -13.99
C ILE A 76 13.63 6.98 -14.84
N THR A 77 13.78 6.88 -16.15
CA THR A 77 13.61 7.97 -17.10
C THR A 77 12.32 7.86 -17.92
N GLU A 78 11.88 6.64 -18.21
CA GLU A 78 10.64 6.39 -18.98
C GLU A 78 9.95 5.15 -18.44
N LEU A 79 8.61 5.16 -18.43
CA LEU A 79 7.76 4.03 -18.04
C LEU A 79 6.72 3.76 -19.12
N THR A 80 6.49 2.48 -19.39
CA THR A 80 5.35 1.98 -20.17
C THR A 80 4.46 1.16 -19.24
N LEU A 81 3.24 1.65 -19.01
CA LEU A 81 2.27 1.05 -18.11
C LEU A 81 1.03 0.61 -18.88
N ARG A 82 0.50 -0.56 -18.53
CA ARG A 82 -0.84 -0.94 -18.95
C ARG A 82 -1.85 -0.13 -18.15
N THR A 83 -2.78 0.51 -18.84
CA THR A 83 -3.86 1.29 -18.23
C THR A 83 -5.19 0.56 -18.30
N TYR A 84 -6.14 0.99 -17.50
CA TYR A 84 -7.52 0.53 -17.50
C TYR A 84 -8.45 1.73 -17.76
N PRO A 85 -9.56 1.53 -18.46
CA PRO A 85 -10.58 2.58 -18.61
C PRO A 85 -11.11 3.02 -17.23
N LEU A 86 -11.33 4.31 -17.07
CA LEU A 86 -11.99 4.82 -15.89
C LEU A 86 -13.45 4.35 -15.86
N PRO A 87 -13.94 3.83 -14.74
CA PRO A 87 -15.33 3.45 -14.63
C PRO A 87 -16.23 4.68 -14.68
N ARG A 88 -17.36 4.57 -15.40
CA ARG A 88 -18.30 5.68 -15.54
C ARG A 88 -19.03 6.01 -14.23
N TYR A 89 -19.34 4.98 -13.45
CA TYR A 89 -20.05 5.11 -12.19
C TYR A 89 -19.21 4.51 -11.06
N ARG A 90 -19.09 5.25 -9.96
CA ARG A 90 -18.48 4.79 -8.72
C ARG A 90 -19.40 5.08 -7.54
N ARG A 91 -19.46 4.17 -6.58
CA ARG A 91 -20.14 4.32 -5.29
C ARG A 91 -19.32 3.64 -4.22
N GLY A 92 -19.46 4.12 -2.99
CA GLY A 92 -18.81 3.50 -1.84
C GLY A 92 -19.83 2.97 -0.84
N LEU A 93 -19.33 2.10 0.00
CA LEU A 93 -20.01 1.64 1.20
C LEU A 93 -18.99 1.57 2.33
N LEU A 94 -19.23 2.31 3.39
CA LEU A 94 -18.52 2.13 4.65
C LEU A 94 -19.35 1.18 5.52
N VAL A 95 -18.75 0.09 5.95
CA VAL A 95 -19.41 -0.94 6.77
C VAL A 95 -18.70 -1.02 8.10
N GLN A 96 -19.42 -0.88 9.20
CA GLN A 96 -18.89 -0.79 10.56
C GLN A 96 -19.51 -1.85 11.46
N GLY A 97 -18.78 -2.29 12.47
CA GLY A 97 -19.27 -3.22 13.48
C GLY A 97 -18.22 -4.20 13.97
N ALA A 98 -18.68 -5.31 14.56
CA ALA A 98 -17.79 -6.32 15.12
C ALA A 98 -16.86 -6.94 14.07
N LEU A 99 -15.57 -7.11 14.40
CA LEU A 99 -14.55 -7.69 13.52
C LEU A 99 -14.95 -9.06 12.94
N THR A 100 -15.66 -9.88 13.72
CA THR A 100 -16.15 -11.19 13.26
C THR A 100 -17.13 -11.09 12.11
N GLY A 101 -18.08 -10.15 12.19
CA GLY A 101 -19.04 -9.89 11.11
C GLY A 101 -18.35 -9.27 9.89
N LEU A 102 -17.46 -8.31 10.11
CA LEU A 102 -16.68 -7.70 9.04
C LEU A 102 -15.79 -8.73 8.31
N GLU A 103 -15.16 -9.67 9.04
CA GLU A 103 -14.37 -10.73 8.42
C GLU A 103 -15.24 -11.68 7.58
N GLN A 104 -16.45 -11.98 8.01
CA GLN A 104 -17.39 -12.77 7.21
C GLN A 104 -17.80 -12.02 5.94
N LEU A 105 -18.10 -10.71 6.05
CA LEU A 105 -18.42 -9.88 4.89
C LEU A 105 -17.24 -9.81 3.92
N ARG A 106 -16.01 -9.60 4.43
CA ARG A 106 -14.77 -9.59 3.63
C ARG A 106 -14.64 -10.87 2.80
N ARG A 107 -14.81 -12.04 3.43
CA ARG A 107 -14.73 -13.33 2.72
C ARG A 107 -15.77 -13.45 1.63
N ARG A 108 -17.01 -13.02 1.88
CA ARG A 108 -18.06 -12.98 0.86
C ARG A 108 -17.67 -12.06 -0.31
N CYS A 109 -17.18 -10.88 -0.03
CA CYS A 109 -16.72 -9.94 -1.07
C CYS A 109 -15.61 -10.52 -1.95
N LEU A 110 -14.64 -11.23 -1.35
CA LEU A 110 -13.50 -11.80 -2.07
C LEU A 110 -13.86 -13.04 -2.90
N GLN A 111 -14.90 -13.75 -2.52
CA GLN A 111 -15.38 -14.97 -3.22
C GLN A 111 -16.47 -14.65 -4.24
N SER A 112 -17.04 -13.47 -4.20
CA SER A 112 -18.12 -13.05 -5.08
C SER A 112 -17.61 -12.63 -6.46
N PRO A 113 -18.32 -12.97 -7.56
CA PRO A 113 -18.08 -12.37 -8.87
C PRO A 113 -18.31 -10.86 -8.89
N LEU A 114 -19.04 -10.32 -7.91
CA LEU A 114 -19.26 -8.88 -7.68
C LEU A 114 -18.19 -8.26 -6.79
N MET A 115 -16.95 -8.71 -6.93
CA MET A 115 -15.83 -8.25 -6.14
C MET A 115 -15.68 -6.71 -6.24
N PRO A 116 -15.60 -5.99 -5.11
CA PRO A 116 -15.41 -4.55 -5.10
C PRO A 116 -14.14 -4.13 -5.86
N GLN A 117 -14.14 -2.92 -6.43
CA GLN A 117 -12.94 -2.32 -7.01
C GLN A 117 -11.85 -2.13 -5.96
N ARG A 118 -12.27 -1.77 -4.73
CA ARG A 118 -11.44 -1.57 -3.55
C ARG A 118 -12.13 -2.18 -2.34
N LEU A 119 -11.35 -2.81 -1.47
CA LEU A 119 -11.79 -3.34 -0.18
C LEU A 119 -10.67 -3.13 0.83
N ASP A 120 -10.88 -2.20 1.75
CA ASP A 120 -9.89 -1.85 2.77
C ASP A 120 -10.46 -2.04 4.17
N TRP A 121 -9.65 -2.64 5.01
CA TRP A 121 -9.80 -2.60 6.45
C TRP A 121 -9.42 -1.23 7.00
N TRP A 122 -10.23 -0.71 7.90
CA TRP A 122 -9.94 0.47 8.72
C TRP A 122 -10.07 0.10 10.20
N ASN A 123 -9.08 0.53 10.99
CA ASN A 123 -9.18 0.36 12.43
C ASN A 123 -10.07 1.48 13.06
N PRO A 124 -10.42 1.37 14.36
CA PRO A 124 -11.27 2.36 15.04
C PRO A 124 -10.75 3.80 14.97
N ALA A 125 -9.43 4.00 15.01
CA ALA A 125 -8.83 5.33 14.92
C ALA A 125 -9.04 5.97 13.55
N LEU A 126 -9.01 5.19 12.46
CA LEU A 126 -9.23 5.70 11.10
C LEU A 126 -10.70 5.86 10.76
N SER A 127 -11.57 4.98 11.23
CA SER A 127 -13.01 5.04 10.95
C SER A 127 -13.69 6.24 11.63
N GLY A 128 -13.12 6.76 12.72
CA GLY A 128 -13.67 7.87 13.49
C GLY A 128 -14.90 7.53 14.31
N SER A 129 -15.46 6.33 14.18
CA SER A 129 -16.66 5.87 14.92
C SER A 129 -16.33 5.08 16.20
N GLY A 130 -15.04 4.83 16.45
CA GLY A 130 -14.62 3.96 17.55
C GLY A 130 -14.79 2.46 17.25
N GLN A 131 -15.25 2.10 16.08
CA GLN A 131 -15.39 0.71 15.63
C GLN A 131 -14.53 0.44 14.40
N PRO A 132 -14.06 -0.79 14.19
CA PRO A 132 -13.42 -1.17 12.94
C PRO A 132 -14.40 -1.10 11.77
N ALA A 133 -13.88 -0.89 10.57
CA ALA A 133 -14.69 -0.79 9.37
C ALA A 133 -14.08 -1.50 8.16
N LEU A 134 -14.92 -1.75 7.15
CA LEU A 134 -14.53 -2.06 5.78
C LEU A 134 -14.99 -0.91 4.88
N LEU A 135 -14.06 -0.30 4.15
CA LEU A 135 -14.36 0.60 3.05
C LEU A 135 -14.43 -0.21 1.75
N LEU A 136 -15.60 -0.25 1.13
CA LEU A 136 -15.82 -0.83 -0.18
C LEU A 136 -15.95 0.29 -1.23
N ALA A 137 -15.25 0.19 -2.35
CA ALA A 137 -15.53 0.97 -3.54
C ALA A 137 -16.06 0.05 -4.64
N LEU A 138 -17.19 0.41 -5.21
CA LEU A 138 -17.84 -0.27 -6.32
C LEU A 138 -17.69 0.56 -7.59
N ALA A 139 -17.54 -0.10 -8.72
CA ALA A 139 -17.37 0.56 -10.00
C ALA A 139 -18.05 -0.21 -11.12
N SER A 140 -18.79 0.50 -11.99
CA SER A 140 -19.53 -0.10 -13.10
C SER A 140 -19.62 0.87 -14.28
N VAL A 141 -19.95 0.32 -15.45
CA VAL A 141 -20.34 1.08 -16.64
C VAL A 141 -21.85 1.38 -16.68
N SER A 142 -22.63 0.74 -15.80
CA SER A 142 -24.09 0.88 -15.67
C SER A 142 -24.48 1.40 -14.30
N SER A 143 -25.34 2.42 -14.25
CA SER A 143 -25.88 2.96 -13.01
C SER A 143 -26.82 1.97 -12.30
N ALA A 144 -27.59 1.17 -13.04
CA ALA A 144 -28.44 0.15 -12.47
C ALA A 144 -27.61 -0.98 -11.84
N ALA A 145 -26.58 -1.47 -12.53
CA ALA A 145 -25.72 -2.53 -12.02
C ALA A 145 -24.98 -2.09 -10.73
N ILE A 146 -24.56 -0.83 -10.60
CA ILE A 146 -23.90 -0.38 -9.37
C ILE A 146 -24.91 -0.23 -8.21
N ALA A 147 -26.15 0.16 -8.50
CA ALA A 147 -27.21 0.21 -7.49
C ALA A 147 -27.55 -1.19 -6.95
N ASP A 148 -27.66 -2.18 -7.84
CA ASP A 148 -27.89 -3.57 -7.46
C ASP A 148 -26.74 -4.15 -6.61
N GLN A 149 -25.49 -3.92 -7.03
CA GLN A 149 -24.32 -4.33 -6.26
C GLN A 149 -24.30 -3.70 -4.86
N LEU A 150 -24.58 -2.40 -4.77
CA LEU A 150 -24.67 -1.70 -3.49
C LEU A 150 -25.76 -2.32 -2.59
N GLY A 151 -26.94 -2.61 -3.16
CA GLY A 151 -28.04 -3.28 -2.48
C GLY A 151 -27.65 -4.63 -1.92
N GLN A 152 -26.98 -5.46 -2.72
CA GLN A 152 -26.53 -6.78 -2.30
C GLN A 152 -25.49 -6.73 -1.17
N HIS A 153 -24.52 -5.82 -1.23
CA HIS A 153 -23.54 -5.66 -0.15
C HIS A 153 -24.18 -5.13 1.13
N ARG A 154 -25.12 -4.19 1.04
CA ARG A 154 -25.89 -3.71 2.20
C ARG A 154 -26.72 -4.82 2.85
N GLN A 155 -27.42 -5.61 2.05
CA GLN A 155 -28.18 -6.75 2.55
C GLN A 155 -27.28 -7.78 3.23
N ALA A 156 -26.12 -8.08 2.63
CA ALA A 156 -25.14 -8.99 3.22
C ALA A 156 -24.58 -8.47 4.55
N ALA A 157 -24.32 -7.16 4.66
CA ALA A 157 -23.87 -6.53 5.89
C ALA A 157 -24.96 -6.55 6.97
N ALA A 158 -26.20 -6.20 6.62
CA ALA A 158 -27.34 -6.20 7.55
C ALA A 158 -27.61 -7.61 8.12
N ALA A 159 -27.48 -8.66 7.30
CA ALA A 159 -27.61 -10.06 7.75
C ALA A 159 -26.52 -10.47 8.76
N LEU A 160 -25.44 -9.72 8.87
CA LEU A 160 -24.35 -9.92 9.83
C LEU A 160 -24.41 -8.94 11.02
N GLY A 161 -25.47 -8.14 11.13
CA GLY A 161 -25.65 -7.14 12.18
C GLY A 161 -24.68 -5.96 12.06
N LEU A 162 -24.21 -5.65 10.84
CA LEU A 162 -23.27 -4.57 10.57
C LEU A 162 -24.02 -3.32 10.12
N GLU A 163 -23.50 -2.16 10.54
CA GLU A 163 -24.00 -0.84 10.11
C GLU A 163 -23.39 -0.47 8.75
N THR A 164 -24.15 0.26 7.93
CA THR A 164 -23.70 0.66 6.59
C THR A 164 -24.03 2.11 6.31
N GLU A 165 -23.04 2.83 5.77
CA GLU A 165 -23.15 4.16 5.21
C GLU A 165 -22.88 4.09 3.70
N ALA A 166 -23.85 4.51 2.88
CA ALA A 166 -23.66 4.62 1.44
C ALA A 166 -22.94 5.93 1.12
N LEU A 167 -21.88 5.82 0.31
CA LEU A 167 -21.02 6.94 -0.06
C LEU A 167 -21.24 7.31 -1.53
N ASP A 168 -21.54 8.57 -1.78
CA ASP A 168 -21.47 9.15 -3.12
C ASP A 168 -20.02 9.23 -3.62
N PRO A 169 -19.78 9.59 -4.90
CA PRO A 169 -18.43 9.63 -5.45
C PRO A 169 -17.50 10.62 -4.73
N ASP A 170 -18.01 11.77 -4.30
CA ASP A 170 -17.21 12.83 -3.68
C ASP A 170 -16.79 12.42 -2.26
N ARG A 171 -17.73 11.92 -1.48
CA ARG A 171 -17.45 11.39 -0.16
C ARG A 171 -16.52 10.17 -0.19
N LEU A 172 -16.69 9.29 -1.18
CA LEU A 172 -15.79 8.16 -1.39
C LEU A 172 -14.36 8.66 -1.69
N LEU A 173 -14.20 9.65 -2.56
CA LEU A 173 -12.90 10.21 -2.89
C LEU A 173 -12.24 10.89 -1.69
N GLU A 174 -13.01 11.60 -0.89
CA GLU A 174 -12.56 12.21 0.35
C GLU A 174 -12.01 11.12 1.30
N LEU A 175 -12.77 10.07 1.57
CA LEU A 175 -12.36 8.97 2.44
C LEU A 175 -11.15 8.20 1.88
N GLU A 176 -11.06 8.00 0.58
CA GLU A 176 -9.90 7.39 -0.06
C GLU A 176 -8.62 8.24 0.08
N SER A 177 -8.77 9.54 0.29
CA SER A 177 -7.64 10.48 0.47
C SER A 177 -7.27 10.71 1.94
N HIS A 178 -8.10 10.32 2.90
CA HIS A 178 -7.93 10.62 4.34
C HIS A 178 -6.57 10.19 4.91
N GLY A 179 -6.01 9.08 4.45
CA GLY A 179 -4.68 8.64 4.85
C GLY A 179 -3.52 9.44 4.24
N ARG A 180 -3.81 10.48 3.46
CA ARG A 180 -2.81 11.31 2.77
C ARG A 180 -2.82 12.76 3.26
N GLN A 181 -3.77 13.13 4.10
CA GLN A 181 -3.94 14.50 4.60
C GLN A 181 -3.49 14.56 6.06
N GLY A 182 -2.39 15.22 6.30
CA GLY A 182 -1.89 15.53 7.64
C GLY A 182 -0.37 15.43 7.73
N SER A 183 0.23 16.21 8.60
CA SER A 183 1.62 16.10 9.00
C SER A 183 1.73 15.00 10.06
N SER A 184 1.74 13.75 9.63
CA SER A 184 2.05 12.65 10.56
C SER A 184 3.56 12.54 10.71
N ASP A 185 4.02 12.42 11.95
CA ASP A 185 5.44 12.21 12.24
C ASP A 185 5.87 10.78 11.92
N TRP A 186 4.95 9.83 12.09
CA TRP A 186 5.12 8.43 11.76
C TRP A 186 4.36 8.06 10.50
N LEU A 187 5.05 7.37 9.59
CA LEU A 187 4.44 6.67 8.46
C LEU A 187 5.03 5.26 8.39
N LEU A 188 4.17 4.27 8.61
CA LEU A 188 4.55 2.87 8.65
C LEU A 188 3.90 2.13 7.48
N GLN A 189 4.67 1.30 6.81
CA GLN A 189 4.14 0.32 5.85
C GLN A 189 4.01 -1.02 6.55
N LEU A 190 2.80 -1.55 6.55
CA LEU A 190 2.46 -2.80 7.21
C LEU A 190 2.16 -3.89 6.19
N GLY A 191 2.58 -5.10 6.51
CA GLY A 191 2.20 -6.29 5.78
C GLY A 191 1.92 -7.43 6.75
N VAL A 192 0.85 -8.18 6.51
CA VAL A 192 0.49 -9.42 7.22
C VAL A 192 -0.17 -10.38 6.25
N LYS A 193 -0.30 -11.65 6.60
CA LYS A 193 -1.15 -12.56 5.82
C LYS A 193 -2.58 -12.00 5.77
N PRO A 194 -3.27 -11.99 4.61
CA PRO A 194 -4.60 -11.38 4.48
C PRO A 194 -5.62 -11.90 5.49
N ALA A 195 -5.56 -13.20 5.83
CA ALA A 195 -6.42 -13.82 6.84
C ALA A 195 -6.11 -13.38 8.28
N LYS A 196 -4.99 -12.67 8.49
CA LYS A 196 -4.54 -12.17 9.78
C LYS A 196 -4.70 -10.65 9.94
N ALA A 197 -5.25 -9.97 8.94
CA ALA A 197 -5.44 -8.52 8.96
C ALA A 197 -6.35 -8.07 10.12
N ALA A 198 -7.45 -8.75 10.35
CA ALA A 198 -8.37 -8.46 11.45
C ALA A 198 -7.69 -8.62 12.83
N GLU A 199 -6.79 -9.60 12.96
CA GLU A 199 -6.03 -9.82 14.20
C GLU A 199 -5.02 -8.70 14.46
N LEU A 200 -4.38 -8.17 13.41
CA LEU A 200 -3.51 -7.00 13.56
C LEU A 200 -4.31 -5.75 13.93
N LEU A 201 -5.48 -5.53 13.32
CA LEU A 201 -6.31 -4.35 13.59
C LEU A 201 -6.86 -4.30 15.02
N ALA A 202 -6.97 -5.45 15.67
CA ALA A 202 -7.36 -5.55 17.08
C ALA A 202 -6.17 -5.42 18.07
N ASP A 203 -4.95 -5.21 17.56
CA ASP A 203 -3.77 -5.11 18.44
C ASP A 203 -3.78 -3.75 19.18
N PRO A 204 -3.65 -3.74 20.52
CA PRO A 204 -3.63 -2.49 21.31
C PRO A 204 -2.50 -1.53 20.91
N ALA A 205 -1.45 -2.01 20.26
CA ALA A 205 -0.40 -1.15 19.74
C ALA A 205 -0.88 -0.22 18.59
N LEU A 206 -2.06 -0.47 18.02
CA LEU A 206 -2.71 0.41 17.05
C LEU A 206 -3.74 1.37 17.68
N ASP A 207 -3.90 1.40 19.01
CA ASP A 207 -4.82 2.34 19.65
C ASP A 207 -4.35 3.79 19.41
N GLY A 208 -5.24 4.62 18.86
CA GLY A 208 -4.94 6.01 18.48
C GLY A 208 -4.04 6.16 17.24
N VAL A 209 -3.66 5.07 16.57
CA VAL A 209 -2.86 5.06 15.34
C VAL A 209 -3.76 4.76 14.16
N ALA A 210 -3.95 5.68 13.24
CA ALA A 210 -4.75 5.43 12.06
C ALA A 210 -4.12 4.34 11.18
N CYS A 211 -4.90 3.33 10.80
CA CYS A 211 -4.41 2.19 10.02
C CYS A 211 -5.41 1.74 8.97
N SER A 212 -4.93 1.57 7.73
CA SER A 212 -5.67 1.00 6.62
C SER A 212 -4.90 -0.15 5.99
N LEU A 213 -5.56 -1.30 5.81
CA LEU A 213 -5.00 -2.48 5.15
C LEU A 213 -5.89 -2.93 4.00
N ALA A 214 -5.30 -3.16 2.83
CA ALA A 214 -6.00 -3.78 1.71
C ALA A 214 -6.45 -5.20 2.07
N ALA A 215 -7.76 -5.42 2.17
CA ALA A 215 -8.35 -6.60 2.78
C ALA A 215 -8.09 -7.92 2.02
N GLY A 216 -7.81 -7.82 0.70
CA GLY A 216 -7.48 -8.99 -0.13
C GLY A 216 -6.00 -9.39 -0.11
N VAL A 217 -5.09 -8.49 0.31
CA VAL A 217 -3.64 -8.72 0.23
C VAL A 217 -2.91 -8.52 1.56
N GLY A 218 -3.53 -7.91 2.57
CA GLY A 218 -2.92 -7.70 3.89
C GLY A 218 -1.80 -6.66 3.92
N LEU A 219 -1.73 -5.79 2.91
CA LEU A 219 -0.74 -4.72 2.82
C LEU A 219 -1.42 -3.37 3.07
N GLY A 220 -0.75 -2.48 3.77
CA GLY A 220 -1.30 -1.16 4.03
C GLY A 220 -0.37 -0.21 4.75
N MET A 221 -0.96 0.81 5.33
CA MET A 221 -0.24 1.91 5.95
C MET A 221 -0.84 2.21 7.33
N ALA A 222 0.03 2.65 8.24
CA ALA A 222 -0.40 3.29 9.48
C ALA A 222 0.34 4.61 9.64
N TRP A 223 -0.33 5.59 10.28
CA TRP A 223 0.23 6.92 10.51
C TRP A 223 -0.26 7.48 11.83
N ALA A 224 0.61 8.24 12.48
CA ALA A 224 0.33 8.84 13.78
C ALA A 224 1.24 10.03 14.04
N GLU A 225 0.83 10.87 14.98
CA GLU A 225 1.72 11.85 15.59
C GLU A 225 2.65 11.19 16.62
N THR A 226 3.78 11.84 16.91
CA THR A 226 4.78 11.35 17.89
C THR A 226 4.15 11.06 19.27
N SER A 227 3.22 11.91 19.70
CA SER A 227 2.51 11.79 20.98
C SER A 227 1.67 10.51 21.09
N SER A 228 1.13 10.04 19.95
CA SER A 228 0.23 8.89 19.90
C SER A 228 0.94 7.56 19.67
N LEU A 229 2.20 7.58 19.17
CA LEU A 229 2.94 6.37 18.82
C LEU A 229 4.39 6.45 19.31
N PRO A 230 4.68 6.05 20.56
CA PRO A 230 6.04 5.96 21.05
C PRO A 230 6.80 4.79 20.38
N ARG A 231 8.13 4.92 20.29
CA ARG A 231 9.03 3.97 19.61
C ARG A 231 8.80 2.50 20.00
N TYR A 232 8.61 2.20 21.28
CA TYR A 232 8.43 0.82 21.73
C TYR A 232 7.17 0.15 21.14
N ARG A 233 6.11 0.93 20.85
CA ARG A 233 4.91 0.41 20.18
C ARG A 233 5.19 0.09 18.71
N VAL A 234 6.05 0.86 18.03
CA VAL A 234 6.49 0.54 16.66
C VAL A 234 7.29 -0.77 16.65
N GLU A 235 8.18 -0.95 17.62
CA GLU A 235 8.96 -2.19 17.78
C GLU A 235 8.03 -3.39 18.07
N HIS A 236 7.02 -3.20 18.93
CA HIS A 236 5.98 -4.22 19.17
C HIS A 236 5.20 -4.54 17.88
N LEU A 237 4.74 -3.53 17.13
CA LEU A 237 4.03 -3.73 15.87
C LEU A 237 4.89 -4.48 14.84
N ARG A 238 6.21 -4.25 14.80
CA ARG A 238 7.14 -5.04 13.98
C ARG A 238 7.11 -6.51 14.34
N GLN A 239 7.27 -6.82 15.63
CA GLN A 239 7.20 -8.19 16.11
C GLN A 239 5.84 -8.83 15.78
N ARG A 240 4.77 -8.06 15.95
CA ARG A 240 3.42 -8.52 15.66
C ARG A 240 3.21 -8.81 14.19
N CYS A 241 3.60 -7.90 13.28
CA CYS A 241 3.53 -8.13 11.84
C CYS A 241 4.32 -9.38 11.43
N ARG A 242 5.52 -9.57 11.99
CA ARG A 242 6.33 -10.76 11.74
C ARG A 242 5.64 -12.05 12.22
N ALA A 243 5.07 -12.06 13.41
CA ALA A 243 4.31 -13.19 13.97
C ALA A 243 3.08 -13.53 13.10
N LEU A 244 2.48 -12.52 12.45
CA LEU A 244 1.35 -12.67 11.54
C LEU A 244 1.79 -12.96 10.08
N GLY A 245 3.07 -13.28 9.88
CA GLY A 245 3.64 -13.73 8.61
C GLY A 245 3.89 -12.62 7.59
N GLY A 246 4.19 -11.42 8.08
CA GLY A 246 4.52 -10.26 7.28
C GLY A 246 5.68 -9.45 7.84
N GLN A 247 5.66 -8.14 7.63
CA GLN A 247 6.73 -7.22 8.04
C GLN A 247 6.21 -5.80 8.26
N LEU A 248 7.00 -4.96 8.94
CA LEU A 248 6.76 -3.53 9.08
C LEU A 248 8.00 -2.74 8.66
N SER A 249 7.84 -1.80 7.73
CA SER A 249 8.86 -0.83 7.36
C SER A 249 8.48 0.57 7.86
N VAL A 250 9.45 1.31 8.38
CA VAL A 250 9.28 2.70 8.81
C VAL A 250 9.63 3.61 7.64
N LEU A 251 8.64 4.29 7.07
CA LEU A 251 8.83 5.16 5.91
C LEU A 251 9.13 6.61 6.34
N LEU A 252 8.57 7.02 7.47
CA LEU A 252 8.82 8.31 8.13
C LEU A 252 8.84 8.08 9.63
N GLN A 253 9.77 8.74 10.32
CA GLN A 253 9.88 8.70 11.78
C GLN A 253 10.24 10.10 12.31
N PRO A 254 9.78 10.47 13.51
CA PRO A 254 10.14 11.73 14.13
C PRO A 254 11.62 11.75 14.52
N ALA A 255 12.20 12.95 14.60
CA ALA A 255 13.60 13.12 14.99
C ALA A 255 13.90 12.53 16.38
N SER A 256 12.94 12.56 17.31
CA SER A 256 13.03 11.98 18.65
C SER A 256 13.15 10.45 18.66
N ALA A 257 12.76 9.77 17.57
CA ALA A 257 12.87 8.33 17.40
C ALA A 257 14.00 7.94 16.42
N SER A 258 14.90 8.89 16.11
CA SER A 258 16.07 8.65 15.26
C SER A 258 16.87 7.43 15.77
N GLY A 259 17.35 6.61 14.83
CA GLY A 259 18.05 5.35 15.16
C GLY A 259 17.16 4.09 15.15
N LEU A 260 15.85 4.19 14.94
CA LEU A 260 15.07 3.01 14.61
C LEU A 260 15.34 2.65 13.13
N PRO A 261 15.84 1.43 12.81
CA PRO A 261 16.07 1.04 11.43
C PRO A 261 14.78 1.12 10.60
N CYS A 262 14.83 1.76 9.44
CA CYS A 262 13.67 1.85 8.53
C CYS A 262 13.23 0.47 8.05
N TRP A 263 14.20 -0.41 7.82
CA TRP A 263 14.02 -1.75 7.28
C TRP A 263 14.45 -2.79 8.29
N GLU A 264 13.79 -3.93 8.28
CA GLU A 264 14.19 -5.10 9.05
C GLU A 264 15.16 -5.94 8.22
N GLU A 265 15.97 -6.74 8.93
CA GLU A 265 16.74 -7.80 8.27
C GLU A 265 15.80 -8.75 7.52
N SER A 266 16.20 -9.11 6.33
CA SER A 266 15.39 -9.93 5.41
C SER A 266 16.23 -11.12 4.94
N PRO A 267 15.63 -12.30 4.78
CA PRO A 267 16.30 -13.42 4.08
C PRO A 267 16.75 -13.07 2.65
N ALA A 268 16.19 -11.98 2.09
CA ALA A 268 16.55 -11.50 0.76
C ALA A 268 17.73 -10.50 0.77
N THR A 269 18.32 -10.19 1.92
CA THR A 269 19.39 -9.17 2.04
C THR A 269 20.56 -9.49 1.10
N ASP A 270 21.06 -10.72 1.08
CA ASP A 270 22.16 -11.11 0.22
C ASP A 270 21.86 -10.93 -1.28
N VAL A 271 20.61 -11.21 -1.68
CA VAL A 271 20.14 -11.00 -3.06
C VAL A 271 20.04 -9.51 -3.38
N ILE A 272 19.55 -8.70 -2.44
CA ILE A 272 19.47 -7.24 -2.60
C ILE A 272 20.86 -6.65 -2.74
N GLU A 273 21.82 -7.08 -1.92
CA GLU A 273 23.24 -6.67 -1.99
C GLU A 273 23.88 -7.06 -3.32
N ALA A 274 23.66 -8.28 -3.78
CA ALA A 274 24.18 -8.75 -5.05
C ALA A 274 23.64 -7.93 -6.22
N LEU A 275 22.31 -7.66 -6.25
CA LEU A 275 21.68 -6.80 -7.24
C LEU A 275 22.23 -5.37 -7.15
N LYS A 276 22.36 -4.82 -5.96
CA LYS A 276 22.91 -3.47 -5.74
C LYS A 276 24.33 -3.37 -6.30
N ARG A 277 25.17 -4.35 -6.03
CA ARG A 277 26.57 -4.41 -6.52
C ARG A 277 26.64 -4.50 -8.04
N GLU A 278 25.70 -5.21 -8.67
CA GLU A 278 25.64 -5.32 -10.13
C GLU A 278 25.20 -4.00 -10.81
N PHE A 279 24.19 -3.31 -10.22
CA PHE A 279 23.62 -2.11 -10.83
C PHE A 279 24.32 -0.81 -10.40
N ASP A 280 24.89 -0.78 -9.20
CA ASP A 280 25.55 0.39 -8.61
C ASP A 280 26.72 -0.05 -7.70
N PRO A 281 27.83 -0.50 -8.29
CA PRO A 281 28.97 -1.04 -7.54
C PRO A 281 29.61 -0.02 -6.59
N LEU A 282 29.50 1.27 -6.89
CA LEU A 282 30.04 2.36 -6.07
C LEU A 282 29.06 2.86 -4.99
N GLN A 283 27.87 2.22 -4.87
CA GLN A 283 26.86 2.56 -3.87
C GLN A 283 26.46 4.06 -3.88
N GLN A 284 26.29 4.64 -5.06
CA GLN A 284 26.00 6.06 -5.24
C GLN A 284 24.51 6.41 -5.06
N LEU A 285 23.61 5.45 -5.37
CA LEU A 285 22.17 5.66 -5.44
C LEU A 285 21.48 5.23 -4.15
N ALA A 286 20.57 6.06 -3.67
CA ALA A 286 19.60 5.77 -2.59
C ALA A 286 20.20 5.03 -1.37
N ARG A 287 21.32 5.52 -0.86
CA ARG A 287 22.01 4.97 0.31
C ARG A 287 21.05 4.87 1.51
N GLY A 288 21.11 3.75 2.25
CA GLY A 288 20.26 3.48 3.39
C GLY A 288 18.80 3.14 3.04
N ARG A 289 18.49 2.95 1.77
CA ARG A 289 17.16 2.57 1.29
C ARG A 289 17.13 1.08 0.96
N LEU A 290 16.62 0.25 1.76
CA LEU A 290 16.52 -1.21 1.71
C LEU A 290 17.60 -1.90 2.58
N PRO A 291 17.31 -3.10 3.08
CA PRO A 291 18.31 -3.97 3.73
C PRO A 291 19.48 -4.21 2.77
N GLY A 292 20.70 -4.25 3.28
CA GLY A 292 21.90 -4.51 2.48
C GLY A 292 22.40 -3.36 1.62
N VAL A 293 21.70 -2.23 1.54
CA VAL A 293 22.21 -1.01 0.90
C VAL A 293 22.91 -0.16 1.94
N LEU A 294 24.19 0.18 1.69
CA LEU A 294 25.01 0.96 2.61
C LEU A 294 24.29 2.25 3.03
N GLN A 295 24.36 2.56 4.31
CA GLN A 295 23.85 3.83 4.82
C GLN A 295 24.73 4.97 4.32
N ALA A 296 24.14 6.16 4.12
CA ALA A 296 24.93 7.35 3.90
C ALA A 296 25.85 7.55 5.12
N ALA A 297 27.14 7.77 4.89
CA ALA A 297 28.03 8.22 5.96
C ALA A 297 27.41 9.48 6.56
N VAL A 298 27.21 9.50 7.87
CA VAL A 298 26.84 10.73 8.57
C VAL A 298 28.05 11.66 8.40
N ILE A 299 27.91 12.67 7.55
CA ILE A 299 28.89 13.75 7.49
C ILE A 299 28.65 14.53 8.78
N THR A 300 29.50 14.27 9.77
CA THR A 300 29.58 15.04 11.03
C THR A 300 30.20 16.41 10.74
#